data_52f15aa166d707acdde445de64c7edef
#
_entry.id   52f15aa166d707acdde445de64c7edef
#
_cell.length_a   1.000
_cell.length_b   1.000
_cell.length_c   1.000
_cell.angle_alpha   90.00
_cell.angle_beta   90.00
_cell.angle_gamma   90.00
#
_symmetry.space_group_name_H-M   'P 1'
#
loop_
_entity.id
_entity.type
_entity.pdbx_description
1 polymer ?
#
loop_
_entity_poly.entity_id
_entity_poly.type
_entity_poly.pdbx_seq_one_letter_code
_entity_poly.pdbx_strand_id
1 'polypeptide(L)' 'MERVEIATPFIKLDSFLKFCGAAETGGQAKELVQAGRVLVNGEKCEMRGKKLRAGDVVAVGDRRWAVEGG' A
#
# COMPACT_ATOMS: atom_id res chain seq x y z
N MET A 1 1.21 -7.62 12.25
CA MET A 1 1.27 -7.20 10.82
C MET A 1 0.41 -8.11 9.99
N GLU A 2 -0.46 -7.55 9.19
CA GLU A 2 -1.29 -8.34 8.28
C GLU A 2 -0.50 -8.69 7.03
N ARG A 3 -0.82 -9.82 6.43
CA ARG A 3 -0.18 -10.26 5.19
C ARG A 3 -1.20 -10.22 4.07
N VAL A 4 -0.79 -9.65 2.93
CA VAL A 4 -1.68 -9.51 1.78
C VAL A 4 -1.01 -10.16 0.58
N GLU A 5 -1.64 -11.23 0.09
CA GLU A 5 -1.12 -11.97 -1.05
C GLU A 5 -1.61 -11.37 -2.36
N ILE A 6 -0.70 -11.17 -3.28
CA ILE A 6 -1.03 -10.69 -4.62
C ILE A 6 -0.73 -11.79 -5.63
N ALA A 7 -1.53 -11.84 -6.71
CA ALA A 7 -1.38 -12.86 -7.75
C ALA A 7 -0.56 -12.35 -8.94
N THR A 8 -0.15 -11.09 -8.90
CA THR A 8 0.58 -10.44 -9.98
C THR A 8 2.01 -10.16 -9.53
N PRO A 9 2.95 -9.89 -10.46
CA PRO A 9 4.33 -9.57 -10.09
C PRO A 9 4.47 -8.32 -9.24
N PHE A 10 3.54 -7.38 -9.37
CA PHE A 10 3.51 -6.16 -8.56
C PHE A 10 2.10 -5.65 -8.44
N ILE A 11 1.88 -4.72 -7.52
CA ILE A 11 0.62 -3.98 -7.40
C ILE A 11 0.97 -2.51 -7.14
N LYS A 12 0.22 -1.60 -7.74
CA LYS A 12 0.44 -0.17 -7.47
C LYS A 12 -0.05 0.19 -6.08
N LEU A 13 0.61 1.17 -5.45
CA LEU A 13 0.32 1.55 -4.07
C LEU A 13 -1.16 1.93 -3.87
N ASP A 14 -1.73 2.74 -4.74
CA ASP A 14 -3.14 3.14 -4.62
C ASP A 14 -4.07 1.93 -4.71
N SER A 15 -3.79 1.03 -5.64
CA SER A 15 -4.58 -0.20 -5.77
C SER A 15 -4.43 -1.08 -4.53
N PHE A 16 -3.22 -1.16 -3.98
CA PHE A 16 -2.96 -1.94 -2.77
C PHE A 16 -3.76 -1.40 -1.58
N LEU A 17 -3.82 -0.08 -1.42
CA LEU A 17 -4.55 0.54 -0.32
C LEU A 17 -6.04 0.21 -0.37
N LYS A 18 -6.61 0.13 -1.57
CA LYS A 18 -7.98 -0.34 -1.74
C LYS A 18 -8.08 -1.84 -1.45
N PHE A 19 -7.14 -2.61 -1.97
CA PHE A 19 -7.16 -4.05 -1.87
C PHE A 19 -7.07 -4.53 -0.42
N CYS A 20 -6.24 -3.89 0.40
CA CYS A 20 -6.06 -4.28 1.81
C CYS A 20 -7.09 -3.63 2.73
N GLY A 21 -7.97 -2.77 2.22
CA GLY A 21 -9.01 -2.13 3.01
C GLY A 21 -8.59 -0.85 3.72
N ALA A 22 -7.38 -0.35 3.48
CA ALA A 22 -6.95 0.91 4.07
C ALA A 22 -7.71 2.10 3.48
N ALA A 23 -8.19 1.95 2.24
CA ALA A 23 -9.03 2.93 1.57
C ALA A 23 -10.21 2.23 0.93
N GLU A 24 -11.36 2.88 0.89
CA GLU A 24 -12.56 2.32 0.28
C GLU A 24 -12.65 2.66 -1.21
N THR A 25 -12.04 3.77 -1.61
CA THR A 25 -12.09 4.24 -3.00
C THR A 25 -10.71 4.65 -3.47
N GLY A 26 -10.56 4.78 -4.79
CA GLY A 26 -9.32 5.30 -5.37
C GLY A 26 -9.04 6.73 -4.92
N GLY A 27 -10.10 7.54 -4.75
CA GLY A 27 -9.94 8.90 -4.26
C GLY A 27 -9.39 8.96 -2.85
N GLN A 28 -9.89 8.08 -1.96
CA GLN A 28 -9.36 7.98 -0.61
C GLN A 28 -7.90 7.52 -0.61
N ALA A 29 -7.57 6.55 -1.44
CA ALA A 29 -6.21 6.06 -1.55
C ALA A 29 -5.27 7.20 -1.98
N LYS A 30 -5.69 7.97 -2.98
CA LYS A 30 -4.93 9.12 -3.45
C LYS A 30 -4.72 10.15 -2.34
N GLU A 31 -5.77 10.43 -1.57
CA GLU A 31 -5.68 11.39 -0.46
C GLU A 31 -4.72 10.93 0.61
N LEU A 32 -4.74 9.65 0.97
CA LEU A 32 -3.81 9.11 1.96
C LEU A 32 -2.36 9.28 1.52
N VAL A 33 -2.08 8.97 0.26
CA VAL A 33 -0.74 9.09 -0.29
C VAL A 33 -0.30 10.54 -0.34
N GLN A 34 -1.15 11.43 -0.84
CA GLN A 34 -0.81 12.85 -0.96
C GLN A 34 -0.68 13.54 0.39
N ALA A 35 -1.41 13.08 1.39
CA ALA A 35 -1.31 13.63 2.74
C ALA A 35 -0.05 13.17 3.49
N GLY A 36 0.75 12.31 2.87
CA GLY A 36 1.96 11.80 3.49
C GLY A 36 1.71 10.81 4.61
N ARG A 37 0.57 10.12 4.58
CA ARG A 37 0.17 9.19 5.62
C ARG A 37 0.59 7.75 5.36
N VAL A 38 1.21 7.49 4.20
CA VAL A 38 1.56 6.16 3.79
C VAL A 38 3.08 5.99 3.82
N LEU A 39 3.53 4.94 4.51
CA LEU A 39 4.94 4.56 4.53
C LEU A 39 5.11 3.28 3.74
N VAL A 40 6.17 3.21 2.97
CA VAL A 40 6.57 1.98 2.27
C VAL A 40 7.98 1.64 2.75
N ASN A 41 8.11 0.49 3.38
CA ASN A 41 9.38 0.05 3.96
C ASN A 41 9.96 1.09 4.94
N GLY A 42 9.08 1.75 5.70
CA GLY A 42 9.47 2.73 6.70
C GLY A 42 9.68 4.14 6.18
N GLU A 43 9.55 4.37 4.89
CA GLU A 43 9.74 5.69 4.30
C GLU A 43 8.43 6.24 3.75
N LYS A 44 8.21 7.55 3.96
CA LYS A 44 7.03 8.21 3.42
C LYS A 44 7.04 8.10 1.89
N CYS A 45 5.93 7.64 1.33
CA CYS A 45 5.77 7.51 -0.11
C CYS A 45 4.63 8.39 -0.57
N GLU A 46 4.93 9.33 -1.46
CA GLU A 46 3.93 10.23 -2.01
C GLU A 46 3.58 9.91 -3.46
N MET A 47 4.06 8.76 -3.95
CA MET A 47 3.79 8.30 -5.30
C MET A 47 2.73 7.20 -5.27
N ARG A 48 1.50 7.55 -5.62
CA ARG A 48 0.40 6.57 -5.63
C ARG A 48 0.61 5.45 -6.64
N GLY A 49 1.40 5.68 -7.65
CA GLY A 49 1.71 4.68 -8.67
C GLY A 49 2.94 3.84 -8.37
N LYS A 50 3.49 3.94 -7.16
CA LYS A 50 4.65 3.13 -6.80
C LYS A 50 4.31 1.65 -6.89
N LYS A 51 5.16 0.89 -7.56
CA LYS A 51 4.98 -0.55 -7.69
C LYS A 51 5.48 -1.26 -6.44
N LEU A 52 4.59 -2.02 -5.83
CA LEU A 52 4.90 -2.83 -4.65
C LEU A 52 5.07 -4.27 -5.09
N ARG A 53 6.05 -4.94 -4.51
CA ARG A 53 6.35 -6.34 -4.80
C ARG A 53 6.37 -7.15 -3.51
N ALA A 54 6.40 -8.46 -3.64
CA ALA A 54 6.53 -9.34 -2.47
C ALA A 54 7.75 -8.92 -1.64
N GLY A 55 7.56 -8.79 -0.35
CA GLY A 55 8.58 -8.33 0.58
C GLY A 55 8.46 -6.87 0.98
N ASP A 56 7.66 -6.08 0.26
CA ASP A 56 7.43 -4.69 0.65
C ASP A 56 6.44 -4.63 1.81
N VAL A 57 6.62 -3.64 2.69
CA VAL A 57 5.74 -3.42 3.84
C VAL A 57 5.14 -2.03 3.71
N VAL A 58 3.82 -1.97 3.81
CA VAL A 58 3.07 -0.73 3.73
C VAL A 58 2.47 -0.43 5.10
N ALA A 59 2.59 0.81 5.55
CA ALA A 59 2.01 1.24 6.82
C ALA A 59 1.15 2.47 6.65
N VAL A 60 0.00 2.48 7.33
CA VAL A 60 -0.89 3.63 7.41
C VAL A 60 -1.36 3.71 8.86
N GLY A 61 -0.94 4.77 9.58
CA GLY A 61 -1.26 4.89 11.00
C GLY A 61 -0.67 3.73 11.79
N ASP A 62 -1.51 3.05 12.56
CA ASP A 62 -1.09 1.92 13.39
C ASP A 62 -1.14 0.59 12.67
N ARG A 63 -1.61 0.56 11.43
CA ARG A 63 -1.75 -0.67 10.67
C ARG A 63 -0.58 -0.87 9.71
N ARG A 64 -0.17 -2.12 9.56
CA ARG A 64 0.90 -2.48 8.62
C ARG A 64 0.52 -3.75 7.88
N TRP A 65 0.91 -3.80 6.61
CA TRP A 65 0.65 -4.94 5.75
C TRP A 65 1.94 -5.34 5.04
N ALA A 66 2.22 -6.63 5.01
CA ALA A 66 3.32 -7.16 4.22
C ALA A 66 2.75 -7.69 2.90
N VAL A 67 3.35 -7.28 1.79
CA VAL A 67 2.98 -7.78 0.47
C VAL A 67 3.63 -9.15 0.28
N GLU A 68 2.83 -10.15 -0.11
CA GLU A 68 3.32 -11.51 -0.33
C GLU A 68 2.86 -12.05 -1.67
N GLY A 69 3.49 -13.12 -2.12
CA GLY A 69 3.12 -13.79 -3.34
C GLY A 69 3.86 -13.25 -4.55
N GLY A 70 3.20 -13.34 -5.67
CA GLY A 70 3.79 -12.89 -6.93
C GLY A 70 4.22 -14.05 -7.82
#